data_2844a1b7eb19df2b963d6f10571d9ca6
#
_entry.id   2844a1b7eb19df2b963d6f10571d9ca6
#
_cell.length_a   1.000
_cell.length_b   1.000
_cell.length_c   1.000
_cell.angle_alpha   90.00
_cell.angle_beta   90.00
_cell.angle_gamma   90.00
#
_symmetry.space_group_name_H-M   'P 1'
#
loop_
_entity.id
_entity.type
_entity.pdbx_description
1 polymer ?
#
loop_
_entity_poly.entity_id
_entity_poly.type
_entity_poly.pdbx_seq_one_letter_code
_entity_poly.pdbx_strand_id
1 'polypeptide(L)'
;MDNIFERKIYGQILRWKRENNGRSALLVEGARRVGKSTIVEEFAKREYKSYILVDFNKASKRVLHLFDDLMDLDYIFLFLQSTYRTTLYQRESLIIFDEVQKCPMARQAIKYLVQDGRYDYIETGSLISIKQHTGNITIPSEEDRIEMYPMDYEEFRWAMGDTATIPLLRKQLEGNRPMGDDINRQYMRDLRLYMLVGGMPQAVSEYLSSKNMQSVDMVKRKILKLYVDDFRKLDKNGKIGRLFQAIPTMLSHGVGRFYPTAIIKGVGADKMEDLLIALEDSKTVNIAYHTTDPCVGMPLSEDRSRMKMYVCDTGLMVTLAFWDKSFTENVLYDKLLAVHLPANMGYIYENLVAQMLRSSGNSLYFYTWAKDERHNYEVDFLLSRGAKLCPIEVKSASCKSHVSLDTFCEKFSSRIDKRYVVCTKDLRHDGATTFLPVYMVGLI
;
A
#
# COMPACT_ATOMS: atom_id res chain seq x y z
N MET A 1 5.08 25.62 -3.41
CA MET A 1 3.70 25.07 -3.43
C MET A 1 3.87 23.56 -3.52
N ASP A 2 3.31 22.82 -2.57
CA ASP A 2 3.35 21.36 -2.64
C ASP A 2 2.54 20.91 -3.86
N ASN A 3 3.15 20.13 -4.73
CA ASN A 3 2.48 19.61 -5.90
C ASN A 3 1.37 18.65 -5.43
N ILE A 4 0.13 18.98 -5.72
CA ILE A 4 -1.00 18.07 -5.51
C ILE A 4 -1.02 17.11 -6.69
N PHE A 5 -0.71 15.85 -6.40
CA PHE A 5 -0.71 14.79 -7.41
C PHE A 5 -2.12 14.25 -7.65
N GLU A 6 -2.40 13.89 -8.88
CA GLU A 6 -3.58 13.12 -9.23
C GLU A 6 -3.48 11.70 -8.64
N ARG A 7 -4.56 11.21 -8.02
CA ARG A 7 -4.58 9.93 -7.33
C ARG A 7 -5.85 9.15 -7.69
N LYS A 8 -5.70 7.88 -7.95
CA LYS A 8 -6.83 6.96 -8.29
C LYS A 8 -7.90 6.92 -7.22
N ILE A 9 -7.50 7.06 -5.95
CA ILE A 9 -8.42 7.08 -4.82
C ILE A 9 -9.45 8.22 -4.91
N TYR A 10 -9.13 9.34 -5.59
CA TYR A 10 -10.08 10.43 -5.83
C TYR A 10 -11.36 9.92 -6.50
N GLY A 11 -11.22 9.07 -7.50
CA GLY A 11 -12.36 8.43 -8.17
C GLY A 11 -13.18 7.51 -7.26
N GLN A 12 -12.53 6.86 -6.28
CA GLN A 12 -13.22 6.02 -5.29
C GLN A 12 -14.01 6.89 -4.30
N ILE A 13 -13.44 8.00 -3.82
CA ILE A 13 -14.13 8.96 -2.95
C ILE A 13 -15.32 9.58 -3.69
N LEU A 14 -15.15 9.93 -4.97
CA LEU A 14 -16.24 10.47 -5.80
C LEU A 14 -17.38 9.48 -6.00
N ARG A 15 -17.05 8.19 -6.19
CA ARG A 15 -18.05 7.12 -6.27
C ARG A 15 -18.80 6.99 -4.94
N TRP A 16 -18.09 6.95 -3.80
CA TRP A 16 -18.70 6.93 -2.49
C TRP A 16 -19.69 8.10 -2.31
N LYS A 17 -19.29 9.35 -2.61
CA LYS A 17 -20.19 10.52 -2.52
C LYS A 17 -21.48 10.33 -3.29
N ARG A 18 -21.39 9.80 -4.54
CA ARG A 18 -22.54 9.64 -5.44
C ARG A 18 -23.46 8.49 -5.03
N GLU A 19 -22.89 7.34 -4.67
CA GLU A 19 -23.65 6.12 -4.39
C GLU A 19 -24.20 6.10 -2.97
N ASN A 20 -23.43 6.64 -2.02
CA ASN A 20 -23.79 6.61 -0.61
C ASN A 20 -24.84 7.67 -0.23
N ASN A 21 -24.76 8.86 -0.81
CA ASN A 21 -25.71 9.97 -0.58
C ASN A 21 -25.95 10.27 0.92
N GLY A 22 -24.86 10.30 1.73
CA GLY A 22 -24.88 10.64 3.15
C GLY A 22 -25.34 9.55 4.10
N ARG A 23 -25.47 8.29 3.65
CA ARG A 23 -25.88 7.16 4.51
C ARG A 23 -24.75 6.61 5.38
N SER A 24 -23.50 6.90 5.06
CA SER A 24 -22.33 6.56 5.87
C SER A 24 -21.25 7.64 5.76
N ALA A 25 -20.35 7.71 6.74
CA ALA A 25 -19.08 8.41 6.64
C ALA A 25 -18.07 7.58 5.85
N LEU A 26 -16.98 8.20 5.41
CA LEU A 26 -15.88 7.52 4.74
C LEU A 26 -14.60 7.60 5.57
N LEU A 27 -14.05 6.47 5.99
CA LEU A 27 -12.70 6.39 6.56
C LEU A 27 -11.67 6.12 5.46
N VAL A 28 -10.76 7.06 5.24
CA VAL A 28 -9.57 6.88 4.38
C VAL A 28 -8.40 6.45 5.25
N GLU A 29 -8.07 5.16 5.19
CA GLU A 29 -6.96 4.58 5.93
C GLU A 29 -5.73 4.35 5.04
N GLY A 30 -4.56 4.13 5.63
CA GLY A 30 -3.32 3.86 4.90
C GLY A 30 -2.10 4.30 5.69
N ALA A 31 -0.92 3.94 5.20
CA ALA A 31 0.35 4.28 5.84
C ALA A 31 0.50 5.80 6.06
N ARG A 32 1.31 6.16 7.03
CA ARG A 32 1.63 7.58 7.25
C ARG A 32 2.38 8.15 6.03
N ARG A 33 2.08 9.41 5.66
CA ARG A 33 2.73 10.15 4.54
C ARG A 33 2.33 9.68 3.13
N VAL A 34 1.30 8.87 2.96
CA VAL A 34 0.79 8.51 1.62
C VAL A 34 -0.07 9.61 0.97
N GLY A 35 -0.43 10.68 1.73
CA GLY A 35 -1.16 11.84 1.21
C GLY A 35 -2.66 11.86 1.51
N LYS A 36 -3.15 11.14 2.52
CA LYS A 36 -4.58 11.06 2.88
C LYS A 36 -5.22 12.43 3.08
N SER A 37 -4.71 13.23 4.03
CA SER A 37 -5.26 14.55 4.35
C SER A 37 -5.27 15.47 3.13
N THR A 38 -4.20 15.45 2.31
CA THR A 38 -4.08 16.26 1.11
C THR A 38 -5.15 15.94 0.08
N ILE A 39 -5.38 14.63 -0.21
CA ILE A 39 -6.36 14.24 -1.24
C ILE A 39 -7.80 14.48 -0.78
N VAL A 40 -8.08 14.26 0.51
CA VAL A 40 -9.41 14.50 1.08
C VAL A 40 -9.72 16.00 1.11
N GLU A 41 -8.75 16.85 1.48
CA GLU A 41 -8.93 18.30 1.43
C GLU A 41 -9.10 18.80 -0.02
N GLU A 42 -8.33 18.28 -0.96
CA GLU A 42 -8.48 18.63 -2.37
C GLU A 42 -9.84 18.19 -2.93
N PHE A 43 -10.30 17.01 -2.54
CA PHE A 43 -11.64 16.53 -2.87
C PHE A 43 -12.73 17.44 -2.30
N ALA A 44 -12.59 17.88 -1.05
CA ALA A 44 -13.52 18.82 -0.42
C ALA A 44 -13.61 20.15 -1.18
N LYS A 45 -12.47 20.71 -1.58
CA LYS A 45 -12.39 21.97 -2.35
C LYS A 45 -13.07 21.89 -3.70
N ARG A 46 -13.01 20.74 -4.37
CA ARG A 46 -13.57 20.57 -5.71
C ARG A 46 -15.02 20.14 -5.73
N GLU A 47 -15.45 19.36 -4.75
CA GLU A 47 -16.72 18.63 -4.80
C GLU A 47 -17.79 19.19 -3.86
N TYR A 48 -17.43 20.11 -2.95
CA TYR A 48 -18.36 20.70 -1.99
C TYR A 48 -18.35 22.23 -2.04
N LYS A 49 -19.48 22.83 -1.70
CA LYS A 49 -19.63 24.28 -1.61
C LYS A 49 -18.81 24.89 -0.47
N SER A 50 -18.72 24.16 0.64
CA SER A 50 -17.85 24.49 1.75
C SER A 50 -17.39 23.24 2.49
N TYR A 51 -16.32 23.36 3.27
CA TYR A 51 -15.85 22.27 4.11
C TYR A 51 -15.22 22.80 5.40
N ILE A 52 -15.25 21.97 6.45
CA ILE A 52 -14.49 22.19 7.68
C ILE A 52 -13.51 21.04 7.82
N LEU A 53 -12.21 21.37 7.96
CA LEU A 53 -11.17 20.40 8.28
C LEU A 53 -10.77 20.54 9.75
N VAL A 54 -11.10 19.54 10.55
CA VAL A 54 -10.73 19.43 11.96
C VAL A 54 -9.48 18.56 12.06
N ASP A 55 -8.29 19.18 12.08
CA ASP A 55 -7.02 18.50 12.34
C ASP A 55 -6.86 18.25 13.86
N PHE A 56 -7.13 17.04 14.31
CA PHE A 56 -7.07 16.70 15.74
C PHE A 56 -5.66 16.73 16.35
N ASN A 57 -4.59 16.84 15.55
CA ASN A 57 -3.26 17.11 16.08
C ASN A 57 -3.10 18.57 16.54
N LYS A 58 -3.87 19.50 15.96
CA LYS A 58 -3.79 20.95 16.22
C LYS A 58 -5.04 21.50 16.91
N ALA A 59 -6.09 20.71 17.02
CA ALA A 59 -7.36 21.12 17.58
C ALA A 59 -7.21 21.59 19.03
N SER A 60 -7.93 22.64 19.40
CA SER A 60 -7.98 23.12 20.79
C SER A 60 -8.68 22.10 21.69
N LYS A 61 -8.39 22.14 22.99
CA LYS A 61 -9.10 21.29 23.98
C LYS A 61 -10.62 21.45 23.89
N ARG A 62 -11.13 22.64 23.59
CA ARG A 62 -12.56 22.86 23.40
C ARG A 62 -13.14 22.10 22.24
N VAL A 63 -12.43 22.02 21.12
CA VAL A 63 -12.84 21.20 19.97
C VAL A 63 -12.76 19.71 20.28
N LEU A 64 -11.73 19.25 21.01
CA LEU A 64 -11.59 17.84 21.41
C LEU A 64 -12.75 17.41 22.32
N HIS A 65 -13.17 18.26 23.29
CA HIS A 65 -14.27 17.98 24.22
C HIS A 65 -15.65 18.25 23.64
N LEU A 66 -15.74 18.80 22.42
CA LEU A 66 -17.02 19.07 21.76
C LEU A 66 -17.85 17.80 21.51
N PHE A 67 -17.20 16.68 21.36
CA PHE A 67 -17.82 15.37 21.06
C PHE A 67 -18.08 14.52 22.33
N ASP A 68 -17.82 15.06 23.52
CA ASP A 68 -18.12 14.36 24.78
C ASP A 68 -19.63 14.35 25.08
N ASP A 69 -20.36 15.35 24.57
CA ASP A 69 -21.82 15.45 24.68
C ASP A 69 -22.44 15.60 23.28
N LEU A 70 -23.21 14.60 22.88
CA LEU A 70 -23.88 14.52 21.58
C LEU A 70 -25.37 14.84 21.63
N MET A 71 -25.86 15.36 22.78
CA MET A 71 -27.30 15.67 22.96
C MET A 71 -27.72 16.89 22.13
N ASP A 72 -26.81 17.81 21.83
CA ASP A 72 -27.07 19.01 21.05
C ASP A 72 -26.15 19.12 19.83
N LEU A 73 -26.53 18.49 18.74
CA LEU A 73 -25.79 18.54 17.47
C LEU A 73 -25.81 19.96 16.85
N ASP A 74 -26.85 20.77 17.10
CA ASP A 74 -26.91 22.14 16.62
C ASP A 74 -25.81 23.00 17.25
N TYR A 75 -25.58 22.84 18.54
CA TYR A 75 -24.47 23.48 19.22
C TYR A 75 -23.12 23.04 18.61
N ILE A 76 -22.93 21.76 18.35
CA ILE A 76 -21.70 21.23 17.73
C ILE A 76 -21.45 21.93 16.40
N PHE A 77 -22.44 21.97 15.51
CA PHE A 77 -22.26 22.58 14.19
C PHE A 77 -22.06 24.09 14.26
N LEU A 78 -22.79 24.79 15.11
CA LEU A 78 -22.61 26.25 15.33
C LEU A 78 -21.20 26.55 15.87
N PHE A 79 -20.73 25.74 16.82
CA PHE A 79 -19.39 25.89 17.39
C PHE A 79 -18.30 25.66 16.34
N LEU A 80 -18.43 24.62 15.50
CA LEU A 80 -17.49 24.36 14.40
C LEU A 80 -17.51 25.49 13.38
N GLN A 81 -18.67 25.95 12.94
CA GLN A 81 -18.80 27.08 12.00
C GLN A 81 -18.14 28.35 12.55
N SER A 82 -18.38 28.67 13.81
CA SER A 82 -17.79 29.83 14.48
C SER A 82 -16.26 29.69 14.59
N THR A 83 -15.78 28.52 15.02
CA THR A 83 -14.35 28.26 15.24
C THR A 83 -13.55 28.32 13.95
N TYR A 84 -14.07 27.70 12.89
CA TYR A 84 -13.41 27.60 11.58
C TYR A 84 -13.83 28.72 10.60
N ARG A 85 -14.72 29.62 11.02
CA ARG A 85 -15.22 30.75 10.21
C ARG A 85 -15.76 30.30 8.85
N THR A 86 -16.49 29.20 8.84
CA THR A 86 -17.02 28.58 7.62
C THR A 86 -18.49 28.30 7.79
N THR A 87 -19.32 28.74 6.83
CA THR A 87 -20.74 28.42 6.80
C THR A 87 -20.93 27.01 6.22
N LEU A 88 -21.71 26.18 6.90
CA LEU A 88 -22.10 24.86 6.43
C LEU A 88 -23.48 24.92 5.75
N TYR A 89 -23.59 24.25 4.62
CA TYR A 89 -24.80 24.14 3.80
C TYR A 89 -25.28 22.69 3.80
N GLN A 90 -26.57 22.51 4.08
CA GLN A 90 -27.17 21.17 4.16
C GLN A 90 -26.97 20.41 2.85
N ARG A 91 -26.40 19.20 2.94
CA ARG A 91 -26.05 18.28 1.85
C ARG A 91 -25.06 18.83 0.81
N GLU A 92 -24.50 20.02 1.03
CA GLU A 92 -23.50 20.66 0.16
C GLU A 92 -22.16 20.91 0.88
N SER A 93 -22.03 20.49 2.14
CA SER A 93 -20.80 20.69 2.91
C SER A 93 -20.22 19.38 3.41
N LEU A 94 -18.88 19.35 3.52
CA LEU A 94 -18.11 18.22 4.05
C LEU A 94 -17.45 18.63 5.39
N ILE A 95 -17.53 17.74 6.37
CA ILE A 95 -16.74 17.85 7.60
C ILE A 95 -15.68 16.75 7.56
N ILE A 96 -14.40 17.16 7.65
CA ILE A 96 -13.24 16.26 7.62
C ILE A 96 -12.68 16.14 9.03
N PHE A 97 -12.58 14.91 9.54
CA PHE A 97 -11.92 14.56 10.79
C PHE A 97 -10.53 13.99 10.48
N ASP A 98 -9.52 14.87 10.47
CA ASP A 98 -8.14 14.46 10.15
C ASP A 98 -7.43 13.96 11.40
N GLU A 99 -6.73 12.80 11.27
CA GLU A 99 -6.07 12.07 12.37
C GLU A 99 -7.06 11.71 13.50
N VAL A 100 -8.21 11.15 13.12
CA VAL A 100 -9.37 10.88 14.01
C VAL A 100 -9.03 10.05 15.25
N GLN A 101 -7.96 9.23 15.22
CA GLN A 101 -7.49 8.49 16.38
C GLN A 101 -7.04 9.39 17.56
N LYS A 102 -6.83 10.69 17.34
CA LYS A 102 -6.51 11.65 18.39
C LYS A 102 -7.74 12.11 19.17
N CYS A 103 -8.94 11.89 18.62
CA CYS A 103 -10.21 12.18 19.26
C CYS A 103 -11.19 11.01 19.08
N PRO A 104 -11.06 9.92 19.89
CA PRO A 104 -11.93 8.75 19.77
C PRO A 104 -13.42 9.07 19.89
N MET A 105 -13.77 10.08 20.69
CA MET A 105 -15.17 10.52 20.85
C MET A 105 -15.75 11.09 19.57
N ALA A 106 -14.95 11.85 18.78
CA ALA A 106 -15.38 12.31 17.46
C ALA A 106 -15.70 11.16 16.52
N ARG A 107 -14.90 10.09 16.56
CA ARG A 107 -15.16 8.87 15.78
C ARG A 107 -16.43 8.17 16.24
N GLN A 108 -16.65 8.03 17.55
CA GLN A 108 -17.90 7.47 18.08
C GLN A 108 -19.11 8.31 17.68
N ALA A 109 -18.95 9.63 17.58
CA ALA A 109 -20.00 10.56 17.17
C ALA A 109 -20.47 10.35 15.73
N ILE A 110 -19.68 9.74 14.86
CA ILE A 110 -20.00 9.53 13.43
C ILE A 110 -21.37 8.91 13.24
N LYS A 111 -21.74 7.92 14.05
CA LYS A 111 -23.07 7.31 14.01
C LYS A 111 -24.20 8.34 14.08
N TYR A 112 -24.13 9.22 15.07
CA TYR A 112 -25.17 10.25 15.33
C TYR A 112 -25.09 11.37 14.28
N LEU A 113 -23.91 11.75 13.85
CA LEU A 113 -23.67 12.76 12.84
C LEU A 113 -24.21 12.32 11.47
N VAL A 114 -24.01 11.05 11.09
CA VAL A 114 -24.56 10.48 9.86
C VAL A 114 -26.08 10.36 9.95
N GLN A 115 -26.63 9.93 11.10
CA GLN A 115 -28.08 9.82 11.29
C GLN A 115 -28.79 11.18 11.22
N ASP A 116 -28.14 12.28 11.64
CA ASP A 116 -28.64 13.65 11.48
C ASP A 116 -28.80 14.04 9.99
N GLY A 117 -27.90 13.58 9.13
CA GLY A 117 -28.02 13.65 7.67
C GLY A 117 -27.79 15.03 7.06
N ARG A 118 -27.41 16.05 7.82
CA ARG A 118 -27.18 17.42 7.30
C ARG A 118 -25.92 17.55 6.45
N TYR A 119 -24.84 16.84 6.79
CA TYR A 119 -23.53 16.98 6.15
C TYR A 119 -22.94 15.61 5.80
N ASP A 120 -21.94 15.61 4.92
CA ASP A 120 -21.12 14.43 4.66
C ASP A 120 -19.87 14.46 5.56
N TYR A 121 -19.33 13.29 5.87
CA TYR A 121 -18.17 13.14 6.77
C TYR A 121 -17.10 12.27 6.13
N ILE A 122 -15.86 12.75 6.18
CA ILE A 122 -14.68 11.94 5.82
C ILE A 122 -13.71 11.96 7.00
N GLU A 123 -13.29 10.77 7.41
CA GLU A 123 -12.27 10.58 8.42
C GLU A 123 -10.95 10.17 7.78
N THR A 124 -9.84 10.65 8.31
CA THR A 124 -8.51 10.12 7.96
C THR A 124 -7.81 9.62 9.22
N GLY A 125 -7.00 8.58 9.06
CA GLY A 125 -6.20 8.08 10.16
C GLY A 125 -5.27 6.94 9.75
N SER A 126 -4.30 6.64 10.63
CA SER A 126 -3.53 5.41 10.53
C SER A 126 -4.19 4.32 11.38
N LEU A 127 -4.41 3.14 10.83
CA LEU A 127 -5.16 2.06 11.48
C LEU A 127 -4.54 1.63 12.82
N ILE A 128 -3.22 1.62 12.94
CA ILE A 128 -2.50 1.35 14.18
C ILE A 128 -3.00 2.22 15.33
N SER A 129 -3.02 3.53 15.09
CA SER A 129 -3.41 4.48 16.11
C SER A 129 -4.91 4.40 16.40
N ILE A 130 -5.72 4.03 15.39
CA ILE A 130 -7.16 3.86 15.53
C ILE A 130 -7.47 2.68 16.47
N LYS A 131 -6.91 1.50 16.25
CA LYS A 131 -7.16 0.31 17.08
C LYS A 131 -6.72 0.48 18.54
N GLN A 132 -5.63 1.21 18.79
CA GLN A 132 -5.16 1.45 20.18
C GLN A 132 -6.07 2.34 21.00
N HIS A 133 -6.74 3.32 20.36
CA HIS A 133 -7.58 4.28 21.07
C HIS A 133 -9.06 3.90 21.04
N THR A 134 -9.44 2.82 20.32
CA THR A 134 -10.83 2.36 20.22
C THR A 134 -11.21 1.33 21.29
N GLY A 135 -10.32 0.94 22.19
CA GLY A 135 -10.63 -0.03 23.27
C GLY A 135 -11.82 0.35 24.15
N ASN A 136 -12.22 1.63 24.15
CA ASN A 136 -13.30 2.17 24.98
C ASN A 136 -14.42 2.86 24.17
N ILE A 137 -14.47 2.73 22.85
CA ILE A 137 -15.52 3.31 22.00
C ILE A 137 -16.20 2.26 21.15
N THR A 138 -17.47 2.49 20.83
CA THR A 138 -18.19 1.69 19.82
C THR A 138 -17.76 2.18 18.44
N ILE A 139 -17.21 1.27 17.61
CA ILE A 139 -16.90 1.57 16.21
C ILE A 139 -18.23 1.79 15.47
N PRO A 140 -18.38 2.93 14.76
CA PRO A 140 -19.61 3.19 14.03
C PRO A 140 -19.86 2.15 12.93
N SER A 141 -21.10 1.68 12.81
CA SER A 141 -21.56 0.84 11.72
C SER A 141 -21.83 1.64 10.43
N GLU A 142 -22.00 2.93 10.57
CA GLU A 142 -22.26 3.90 9.51
C GLU A 142 -20.95 4.47 8.91
N GLU A 143 -19.91 3.60 8.77
CA GLU A 143 -18.59 3.95 8.26
C GLU A 143 -18.19 3.01 7.12
N ASP A 144 -18.01 3.54 5.90
CA ASP A 144 -17.34 2.84 4.81
C ASP A 144 -15.82 3.07 4.90
N ARG A 145 -15.02 2.13 4.37
CA ARG A 145 -13.56 2.20 4.43
C ARG A 145 -12.93 2.03 3.07
N ILE A 146 -11.95 2.89 2.78
CA ILE A 146 -11.07 2.74 1.63
C ILE A 146 -9.61 2.84 2.05
N GLU A 147 -8.75 2.03 1.42
CA GLU A 147 -7.32 2.01 1.70
C GLU A 147 -6.55 2.83 0.66
N MET A 148 -5.72 3.77 1.14
CA MET A 148 -4.84 4.57 0.31
C MET A 148 -3.41 4.03 0.38
N TYR A 149 -2.91 3.61 -0.77
CA TYR A 149 -1.55 3.11 -0.95
C TYR A 149 -0.56 4.24 -1.30
N PRO A 150 0.77 4.03 -1.21
CA PRO A 150 1.73 4.85 -1.95
C PRO A 150 1.33 4.97 -3.42
N MET A 151 1.77 6.00 -4.11
CA MET A 151 1.50 6.16 -5.54
C MET A 151 1.95 4.91 -6.29
N ASP A 152 1.06 4.32 -7.08
CA ASP A 152 1.42 3.21 -7.94
C ASP A 152 2.18 3.68 -9.18
N TYR A 153 2.58 2.74 -10.05
CA TYR A 153 3.38 3.10 -11.23
C TYR A 153 2.62 4.02 -12.21
N GLU A 154 1.30 3.85 -12.35
CA GLU A 154 0.49 4.72 -13.20
C GLU A 154 0.40 6.15 -12.63
N GLU A 155 0.12 6.29 -11.32
CA GLU A 155 0.10 7.59 -10.63
C GLU A 155 1.48 8.28 -10.67
N PHE A 156 2.56 7.51 -10.56
CA PHE A 156 3.91 8.02 -10.74
C PHE A 156 4.15 8.54 -12.16
N ARG A 157 3.67 7.82 -13.20
CA ARG A 157 3.72 8.30 -14.59
C ARG A 157 2.95 9.60 -14.78
N TRP A 158 1.75 9.73 -14.20
CA TRP A 158 1.00 10.99 -14.20
C TRP A 158 1.78 12.13 -13.56
N ALA A 159 2.41 11.89 -12.41
CA ALA A 159 3.26 12.89 -11.76
C ALA A 159 4.46 13.31 -12.62
N MET A 160 4.96 12.41 -13.48
CA MET A 160 6.01 12.69 -14.47
C MET A 160 5.50 13.38 -15.74
N GLY A 161 4.18 13.65 -15.84
CA GLY A 161 3.55 14.27 -17.02
C GLY A 161 3.16 13.28 -18.11
N ASP A 162 3.18 11.97 -17.84
CA ASP A 162 2.83 10.95 -18.82
C ASP A 162 1.52 10.25 -18.48
N THR A 163 0.51 10.53 -19.27
CA THR A 163 -0.83 9.92 -19.19
C THR A 163 -1.09 8.91 -20.31
N ALA A 164 -0.16 8.73 -21.26
CA ALA A 164 -0.35 7.93 -22.46
C ALA A 164 0.20 6.50 -22.34
N THR A 165 1.30 6.31 -21.60
CA THR A 165 2.00 5.02 -21.53
C THR A 165 1.11 3.91 -20.99
N ILE A 166 0.44 4.10 -19.86
CA ILE A 166 -0.35 3.02 -19.24
C ILE A 166 -1.56 2.62 -20.11
N PRO A 167 -2.34 3.54 -20.68
CA PRO A 167 -3.38 3.17 -21.65
C PRO A 167 -2.84 2.40 -22.85
N LEU A 168 -1.65 2.75 -23.36
CA LEU A 168 -1.00 2.00 -24.44
C LEU A 168 -0.65 0.56 -23.98
N LEU A 169 0.01 0.42 -22.83
CA LEU A 169 0.37 -0.89 -22.26
C LEU A 169 -0.86 -1.78 -22.07
N ARG A 170 -1.98 -1.21 -21.61
CA ARG A 170 -3.25 -1.94 -21.46
C ARG A 170 -3.74 -2.49 -22.79
N LYS A 171 -3.75 -1.68 -23.86
CA LYS A 171 -4.12 -2.13 -25.21
C LYS A 171 -3.17 -3.20 -25.76
N GLN A 172 -1.86 -3.09 -25.47
CA GLN A 172 -0.89 -4.10 -25.90
C GLN A 172 -1.09 -5.44 -25.18
N LEU A 173 -1.35 -5.38 -23.85
CA LEU A 173 -1.66 -6.58 -23.06
C LEU A 173 -2.95 -7.26 -23.54
N GLU A 174 -4.02 -6.49 -23.74
CA GLU A 174 -5.30 -7.00 -24.26
C GLU A 174 -5.14 -7.61 -25.68
N GLY A 175 -4.33 -6.97 -26.52
CA GLY A 175 -4.06 -7.45 -27.88
C GLY A 175 -2.96 -8.49 -27.99
N ASN A 176 -2.33 -8.91 -26.88
CA ASN A 176 -1.17 -9.79 -26.84
C ASN A 176 -0.03 -9.36 -27.79
N ARG A 177 0.25 -8.06 -27.83
CA ARG A 177 1.21 -7.46 -28.76
C ARG A 177 2.48 -7.02 -28.04
N PRO A 178 3.67 -7.55 -28.39
CA PRO A 178 4.93 -7.08 -27.81
C PRO A 178 5.22 -5.63 -28.19
N MET A 179 5.99 -4.93 -27.35
CA MET A 179 6.41 -3.54 -27.59
C MET A 179 7.64 -3.42 -28.49
N GLY A 180 8.43 -4.48 -28.58
CA GLY A 180 9.76 -4.49 -29.18
C GLY A 180 10.86 -4.15 -28.17
N ASP A 181 12.07 -4.67 -28.41
CA ASP A 181 13.17 -4.63 -27.45
C ASP A 181 13.60 -3.20 -27.04
N ASP A 182 13.56 -2.25 -27.96
CA ASP A 182 13.99 -0.87 -27.67
C ASP A 182 13.01 -0.18 -26.71
N ILE A 183 11.72 -0.30 -26.98
CA ILE A 183 10.66 0.27 -26.15
C ILE A 183 10.60 -0.45 -24.81
N ASN A 184 10.73 -1.78 -24.80
CA ASN A 184 10.81 -2.54 -23.57
C ASN A 184 11.98 -2.06 -22.68
N ARG A 185 13.18 -1.82 -23.26
CA ARG A 185 14.32 -1.28 -22.51
C ARG A 185 14.02 0.10 -21.92
N GLN A 186 13.33 0.96 -22.66
CA GLN A 186 12.91 2.28 -22.18
C GLN A 186 11.95 2.15 -20.99
N TYR A 187 10.88 1.37 -21.12
CA TYR A 187 9.90 1.19 -20.02
C TYR A 187 10.49 0.51 -18.81
N MET A 188 11.41 -0.43 -19.00
CA MET A 188 12.16 -1.03 -17.91
C MET A 188 13.06 -0.02 -17.17
N ARG A 189 13.63 0.97 -17.89
CA ARG A 189 14.40 2.07 -17.28
C ARG A 189 13.48 2.97 -16.46
N ASP A 190 12.34 3.34 -17.00
CA ASP A 190 11.34 4.18 -16.32
C ASP A 190 10.78 3.48 -15.06
N LEU A 191 10.53 2.17 -15.16
CA LEU A 191 10.11 1.37 -14.00
C LEU A 191 11.20 1.33 -12.92
N ARG A 192 12.47 1.16 -13.30
CA ARG A 192 13.58 1.21 -12.33
C ARG A 192 13.68 2.56 -11.64
N LEU A 193 13.41 3.65 -12.36
CA LEU A 193 13.32 4.97 -11.73
C LEU A 193 12.22 5.00 -10.67
N TYR A 194 11.03 4.48 -10.98
CA TYR A 194 9.96 4.34 -9.99
C TYR A 194 10.35 3.47 -8.80
N MET A 195 11.02 2.33 -9.04
CA MET A 195 11.54 1.48 -7.96
C MET A 195 12.47 2.22 -6.99
N LEU A 196 13.26 3.14 -7.51
CA LEU A 196 14.25 3.87 -6.72
C LEU A 196 13.66 5.08 -6.01
N VAL A 197 12.81 5.85 -6.68
CA VAL A 197 12.12 7.02 -6.10
C VAL A 197 11.05 6.54 -5.12
N GLY A 198 10.27 5.54 -5.50
CA GLY A 198 9.09 5.06 -4.79
C GLY A 198 7.84 5.86 -5.11
N GLY A 199 6.73 5.46 -4.45
CA GLY A 199 5.42 6.08 -4.57
C GLY A 199 5.05 7.02 -3.42
N MET A 200 5.99 7.33 -2.52
CA MET A 200 5.71 8.29 -1.45
C MET A 200 5.65 9.72 -2.02
N PRO A 201 4.51 10.45 -1.90
CA PRO A 201 4.33 11.76 -2.56
C PRO A 201 5.46 12.75 -2.29
N GLN A 202 5.98 12.79 -1.07
CA GLN A 202 7.10 13.66 -0.72
C GLN A 202 8.41 13.28 -1.45
N ALA A 203 8.66 11.97 -1.66
CA ALA A 203 9.82 11.49 -2.40
C ALA A 203 9.69 11.80 -3.90
N VAL A 204 8.48 11.65 -4.46
CA VAL A 204 8.17 12.00 -5.84
C VAL A 204 8.31 13.51 -6.07
N SER A 205 7.78 14.34 -5.16
CA SER A 205 7.91 15.80 -5.23
C SER A 205 9.37 16.25 -5.17
N GLU A 206 10.17 15.66 -4.28
CA GLU A 206 11.62 15.94 -4.20
C GLU A 206 12.34 15.56 -5.49
N TYR A 207 12.02 14.39 -6.06
CA TYR A 207 12.61 13.98 -7.33
C TYR A 207 12.25 14.94 -8.48
N LEU A 208 10.99 15.38 -8.56
CA LEU A 208 10.54 16.30 -9.60
C LEU A 208 11.26 17.65 -9.52
N SER A 209 11.50 18.15 -8.31
CA SER A 209 12.13 19.46 -8.09
C SER A 209 13.67 19.43 -8.22
N SER A 210 14.32 18.40 -7.68
CA SER A 210 15.79 18.36 -7.58
C SER A 210 16.47 17.48 -8.62
N LYS A 211 15.78 16.46 -9.15
CA LYS A 211 16.35 15.35 -9.94
C LYS A 211 17.56 14.68 -9.27
N ASN A 212 17.68 14.78 -7.95
CA ASN A 212 18.80 14.30 -7.17
C ASN A 212 18.36 13.12 -6.29
N MET A 213 18.89 11.93 -6.56
CA MET A 213 18.52 10.71 -5.85
C MET A 213 18.98 10.70 -4.38
N GLN A 214 20.09 11.37 -4.05
CA GLN A 214 20.51 11.52 -2.66
C GLN A 214 19.52 12.36 -1.84
N SER A 215 19.00 13.45 -2.40
CA SER A 215 17.96 14.26 -1.77
C SER A 215 16.67 13.45 -1.56
N VAL A 216 16.27 12.66 -2.55
CA VAL A 216 15.13 11.72 -2.46
C VAL A 216 15.36 10.69 -1.35
N ASP A 217 16.57 10.11 -1.25
CA ASP A 217 16.93 9.17 -0.19
C ASP A 217 16.79 9.81 1.20
N MET A 218 17.22 11.05 1.37
CA MET A 218 17.07 11.77 2.63
C MET A 218 15.60 11.95 3.04
N VAL A 219 14.70 12.22 2.07
CA VAL A 219 13.25 12.28 2.32
C VAL A 219 12.72 10.91 2.75
N LYS A 220 13.07 9.84 2.04
CA LYS A 220 12.65 8.48 2.37
C LYS A 220 13.15 8.05 3.76
N ARG A 221 14.39 8.38 4.13
CA ARG A 221 14.92 8.14 5.48
C ARG A 221 14.13 8.85 6.57
N LYS A 222 13.69 10.10 6.33
CA LYS A 222 12.80 10.80 7.27
C LYS A 222 11.46 10.06 7.45
N ILE A 223 10.87 9.56 6.36
CA ILE A 223 9.63 8.77 6.42
C ILE A 223 9.84 7.48 7.22
N LEU A 224 10.90 6.72 6.93
CA LEU A 224 11.23 5.49 7.65
C LEU A 224 11.47 5.72 9.16
N LYS A 225 12.15 6.83 9.51
CA LYS A 225 12.31 7.23 10.93
C LYS A 225 10.96 7.49 11.61
N LEU A 226 10.04 8.17 10.93
CA LEU A 226 8.68 8.38 11.46
C LEU A 226 7.93 7.07 11.69
N TYR A 227 8.09 6.07 10.80
CA TYR A 227 7.49 4.73 11.01
C TYR A 227 8.07 4.06 12.26
N VAL A 228 9.40 4.06 12.42
CA VAL A 228 10.05 3.49 13.59
C VAL A 228 9.63 4.20 14.88
N ASP A 229 9.47 5.53 14.85
CA ASP A 229 9.01 6.30 16.01
C ASP A 229 7.54 5.99 16.36
N ASP A 230 6.68 5.79 15.36
CA ASP A 230 5.32 5.35 15.60
C ASP A 230 5.27 3.92 16.16
N PHE A 231 6.09 3.00 15.68
CA PHE A 231 6.23 1.66 16.24
C PHE A 231 6.67 1.67 17.71
N ARG A 232 7.58 2.59 18.10
CA ARG A 232 8.00 2.73 19.50
C ARG A 232 6.90 3.19 20.45
N LYS A 233 5.89 3.92 19.94
CA LYS A 233 4.70 4.27 20.74
C LYS A 233 3.86 3.04 21.07
N LEU A 234 3.86 2.03 20.19
CA LEU A 234 3.15 0.77 20.35
C LEU A 234 3.92 -0.23 21.20
N ASP A 235 5.18 -0.36 20.92
CA ASP A 235 6.10 -1.28 21.60
C ASP A 235 7.35 -0.53 22.04
N LYS A 236 7.38 -0.17 23.33
CA LYS A 236 8.50 0.57 23.94
C LYS A 236 9.84 -0.18 23.83
N ASN A 237 9.79 -1.51 23.66
CA ASN A 237 10.99 -2.34 23.49
C ASN A 237 11.53 -2.32 22.04
N GLY A 238 10.84 -1.65 21.10
CA GLY A 238 11.24 -1.49 19.71
C GLY A 238 11.24 -2.77 18.88
N LYS A 239 10.50 -3.80 19.29
CA LYS A 239 10.45 -5.10 18.59
C LYS A 239 9.79 -4.98 17.23
N ILE A 240 8.67 -4.21 17.12
CA ILE A 240 7.99 -3.96 15.84
C ILE A 240 8.96 -3.30 14.84
N GLY A 241 9.71 -2.28 15.30
CA GLY A 241 10.69 -1.61 14.45
C GLY A 241 11.80 -2.55 13.97
N ARG A 242 12.27 -3.48 14.82
CA ARG A 242 13.26 -4.51 14.43
C ARG A 242 12.71 -5.50 13.41
N LEU A 243 11.46 -5.93 13.56
CA LEU A 243 10.79 -6.79 12.56
C LEU A 243 10.70 -6.08 11.21
N PHE A 244 10.27 -4.82 11.21
CA PHE A 244 10.19 -4.00 10.00
C PHE A 244 11.57 -3.83 9.32
N GLN A 245 12.59 -3.47 10.09
CA GLN A 245 13.93 -3.24 9.56
C GLN A 245 14.61 -4.52 9.04
N ALA A 246 14.18 -5.70 9.48
CA ALA A 246 14.73 -6.98 9.03
C ALA A 246 14.15 -7.47 7.68
N ILE A 247 13.09 -6.82 7.16
CA ILE A 247 12.43 -7.26 5.92
C ILE A 247 13.42 -7.41 4.75
N PRO A 248 14.30 -6.45 4.42
CA PRO A 248 15.24 -6.59 3.32
C PRO A 248 16.16 -7.80 3.47
N THR A 249 16.69 -8.01 4.68
CA THR A 249 17.58 -9.14 4.98
C THR A 249 16.86 -10.47 4.79
N MET A 250 15.63 -10.60 5.30
CA MET A 250 14.86 -11.84 5.18
C MET A 250 14.53 -12.17 3.72
N LEU A 251 14.14 -11.18 2.92
CA LEU A 251 13.86 -11.38 1.51
C LEU A 251 15.14 -11.67 0.70
N SER A 252 16.27 -11.02 1.01
CA SER A 252 17.53 -11.20 0.26
C SER A 252 18.15 -12.59 0.41
N HIS A 253 17.90 -13.26 1.54
CA HIS A 253 18.41 -14.61 1.77
C HIS A 253 17.67 -15.71 1.00
N GLY A 254 16.64 -15.37 0.22
CA GLY A 254 15.84 -16.33 -0.55
C GLY A 254 15.11 -17.34 0.33
N VAL A 255 14.95 -17.04 1.62
CA VAL A 255 14.21 -17.88 2.54
C VAL A 255 12.73 -17.64 2.22
N GLY A 256 12.05 -18.64 1.67
CA GLY A 256 10.67 -18.56 1.16
C GLY A 256 9.60 -18.12 2.18
N ARG A 257 10.00 -17.55 3.34
CA ARG A 257 9.09 -17.02 4.35
C ARG A 257 9.81 -16.10 5.35
N PHE A 258 9.05 -15.21 5.98
CA PHE A 258 9.51 -14.34 7.06
C PHE A 258 9.55 -15.11 8.39
N TYR A 259 10.67 -15.04 9.10
CA TYR A 259 10.88 -15.74 10.40
C TYR A 259 10.99 -14.75 11.54
N PRO A 260 9.88 -14.32 12.17
CA PRO A 260 9.91 -13.33 13.24
C PRO A 260 10.70 -13.81 14.46
N THR A 261 10.69 -15.11 14.77
CA THR A 261 11.42 -15.71 15.89
C THR A 261 12.94 -15.70 15.71
N ALA A 262 13.45 -15.64 14.49
CA ALA A 262 14.87 -15.46 14.20
C ALA A 262 15.35 -14.04 14.53
N ILE A 263 14.45 -13.04 14.41
CA ILE A 263 14.73 -11.63 14.68
C ILE A 263 14.51 -11.31 16.16
N ILE A 264 13.42 -11.80 16.74
CA ILE A 264 13.03 -11.53 18.12
C ILE A 264 12.96 -12.86 18.89
N LYS A 265 13.95 -13.09 19.73
CA LYS A 265 14.03 -14.30 20.57
C LYS A 265 13.29 -14.11 21.90
N GLY A 266 12.81 -15.23 22.50
CA GLY A 266 12.24 -15.24 23.85
C GLY A 266 10.88 -14.54 23.98
N VAL A 267 10.11 -14.48 22.90
CA VAL A 267 8.73 -13.97 22.90
C VAL A 267 7.78 -15.13 22.65
N GLY A 268 6.75 -15.27 23.49
CA GLY A 268 5.69 -16.28 23.30
C GLY A 268 4.89 -16.03 22.02
N ALA A 269 4.21 -17.06 21.53
CA ALA A 269 3.47 -17.04 20.26
C ALA A 269 2.44 -15.90 20.20
N ASP A 270 1.56 -15.80 21.21
CA ASP A 270 0.50 -14.78 21.26
C ASP A 270 1.05 -13.35 21.15
N LYS A 271 2.13 -13.07 21.92
CA LYS A 271 2.76 -11.75 21.88
C LYS A 271 3.48 -11.48 20.55
N MET A 272 3.98 -12.51 19.87
CA MET A 272 4.54 -12.37 18.54
C MET A 272 3.44 -12.06 17.53
N GLU A 273 2.29 -12.70 17.65
CA GLU A 273 1.12 -12.43 16.83
C GLU A 273 0.65 -10.97 17.00
N ASP A 274 0.56 -10.45 18.23
CA ASP A 274 0.23 -9.05 18.49
C ASP A 274 1.18 -8.07 17.78
N LEU A 275 2.50 -8.37 17.79
CA LEU A 275 3.50 -7.54 17.10
C LEU A 275 3.33 -7.58 15.58
N LEU A 276 2.99 -8.73 15.02
CA LEU A 276 2.75 -8.89 13.57
C LEU A 276 1.45 -8.21 13.16
N ILE A 277 0.37 -8.35 13.93
CA ILE A 277 -0.90 -7.64 13.70
C ILE A 277 -0.68 -6.13 13.74
N ALA A 278 0.07 -5.62 14.73
CA ALA A 278 0.38 -4.20 14.80
C ALA A 278 1.17 -3.73 13.57
N LEU A 279 2.08 -4.54 13.05
CA LEU A 279 2.85 -4.21 11.86
C LEU A 279 1.97 -4.24 10.59
N GLU A 280 1.07 -5.22 10.44
CA GLU A 280 0.08 -5.29 9.35
C GLU A 280 -0.88 -4.10 9.38
N ASP A 281 -1.41 -3.77 10.55
CA ASP A 281 -2.31 -2.64 10.75
C ASP A 281 -1.65 -1.29 10.47
N SER A 282 -0.30 -1.22 10.52
CA SER A 282 0.44 -0.02 10.17
C SER A 282 0.28 0.40 8.71
N LYS A 283 -0.09 -0.54 7.85
CA LYS A 283 -0.10 -0.38 6.39
C LYS A 283 1.27 -0.02 5.80
N THR A 284 2.34 -0.18 6.59
CA THR A 284 3.73 0.04 6.14
C THR A 284 4.32 -1.19 5.47
N VAL A 285 3.62 -2.32 5.57
CA VAL A 285 3.99 -3.61 4.97
C VAL A 285 2.84 -4.21 4.16
N ASN A 286 3.19 -5.00 3.17
CA ASN A 286 2.31 -5.91 2.45
C ASN A 286 2.66 -7.33 2.86
N ILE A 287 1.68 -8.12 3.29
CA ILE A 287 1.91 -9.50 3.71
C ILE A 287 1.27 -10.43 2.68
N ALA A 288 2.05 -11.42 2.24
CA ALA A 288 1.55 -12.57 1.51
C ALA A 288 1.48 -13.77 2.46
N TYR A 289 0.31 -14.36 2.60
CA TYR A 289 0.12 -15.54 3.43
C TYR A 289 0.23 -16.82 2.61
N HIS A 290 0.73 -17.87 3.24
CA HIS A 290 0.75 -19.19 2.62
C HIS A 290 -0.68 -19.75 2.59
N THR A 291 -1.08 -20.36 1.47
CA THR A 291 -2.30 -21.15 1.41
C THR A 291 -1.95 -22.63 1.47
N THR A 292 -2.72 -23.42 2.24
CA THR A 292 -2.50 -24.89 2.35
C THR A 292 -3.24 -25.66 1.25
N ASP A 293 -4.32 -25.09 0.71
CA ASP A 293 -5.02 -25.61 -0.48
C ASP A 293 -5.25 -24.46 -1.48
N PRO A 294 -4.45 -24.40 -2.57
CA PRO A 294 -4.60 -23.37 -3.58
C PRO A 294 -5.90 -23.54 -4.36
N CYS A 295 -6.90 -22.77 -3.97
CA CYS A 295 -8.22 -22.69 -4.59
C CYS A 295 -8.76 -21.25 -4.52
N VAL A 296 -9.89 -20.94 -5.16
CA VAL A 296 -10.47 -19.56 -5.18
C VAL A 296 -10.80 -19.03 -3.79
N GLY A 297 -11.04 -19.88 -2.82
CA GLY A 297 -11.29 -19.53 -1.42
C GLY A 297 -10.02 -19.49 -0.57
N MET A 298 -8.91 -18.93 -1.06
CA MET A 298 -7.62 -18.91 -0.34
C MET A 298 -7.70 -18.45 1.11
N PRO A 299 -8.55 -17.50 1.53
CA PRO A 299 -8.72 -17.17 2.94
C PRO A 299 -9.16 -18.36 3.82
N LEU A 300 -9.86 -19.36 3.27
CA LEU A 300 -10.31 -20.56 4.00
C LEU A 300 -9.16 -21.53 4.33
N SER A 301 -8.05 -21.43 3.59
CA SER A 301 -6.87 -22.27 3.72
C SER A 301 -5.60 -21.47 4.06
N GLU A 302 -5.77 -20.26 4.58
CA GLU A 302 -4.69 -19.35 4.97
C GLU A 302 -3.93 -19.90 6.18
N ASP A 303 -2.62 -20.02 6.04
CA ASP A 303 -1.70 -20.34 7.13
C ASP A 303 -0.93 -19.08 7.56
N ARG A 304 -1.41 -18.43 8.61
CA ARG A 304 -0.81 -17.20 9.16
C ARG A 304 0.56 -17.41 9.81
N SER A 305 0.91 -18.64 10.12
CA SER A 305 2.23 -18.97 10.67
C SER A 305 3.33 -18.92 9.59
N ARG A 306 2.94 -18.91 8.32
CA ARG A 306 3.82 -18.88 7.16
C ARG A 306 3.48 -17.68 6.29
N MET A 307 4.34 -16.68 6.31
CA MET A 307 4.14 -15.43 5.59
C MET A 307 5.41 -14.97 4.88
N LYS A 308 5.25 -14.20 3.81
CA LYS A 308 6.26 -13.32 3.24
C LYS A 308 5.87 -11.89 3.56
N MET A 309 6.84 -11.04 3.84
CA MET A 309 6.59 -9.66 4.23
C MET A 309 7.38 -8.72 3.33
N TYR A 310 6.69 -7.75 2.77
CA TYR A 310 7.23 -6.74 1.85
C TYR A 310 6.99 -5.35 2.41
N VAL A 311 7.87 -4.40 2.11
CA VAL A 311 7.63 -2.99 2.44
C VAL A 311 6.55 -2.45 1.50
N CYS A 312 5.63 -1.65 2.01
CA CYS A 312 4.50 -1.10 1.24
C CYS A 312 4.92 -0.24 0.03
N ASP A 313 6.17 0.25 0.04
CA ASP A 313 6.75 1.08 -1.02
C ASP A 313 8.16 0.60 -1.37
N THR A 314 8.40 0.33 -2.65
CA THR A 314 9.69 -0.23 -3.11
C THR A 314 10.82 0.78 -2.98
N GLY A 315 10.56 2.08 -3.12
CA GLY A 315 11.58 3.10 -2.87
C GLY A 315 12.02 3.14 -1.40
N LEU A 316 11.08 2.97 -0.46
CA LEU A 316 11.40 2.80 0.97
C LEU A 316 12.16 1.50 1.22
N MET A 317 11.78 0.40 0.53
CA MET A 317 12.50 -0.88 0.61
C MET A 317 13.96 -0.75 0.19
N VAL A 318 14.23 -0.06 -0.92
CA VAL A 318 15.60 0.21 -1.39
C VAL A 318 16.40 1.01 -0.35
N THR A 319 15.81 2.09 0.17
CA THR A 319 16.48 2.90 1.21
C THR A 319 16.74 2.09 2.48
N LEU A 320 15.82 1.21 2.88
CA LEU A 320 15.97 0.35 4.05
C LEU A 320 17.06 -0.71 3.85
N ALA A 321 17.22 -1.22 2.62
CA ALA A 321 18.30 -2.17 2.29
C ALA A 321 19.71 -1.56 2.41
N PHE A 322 19.83 -0.23 2.28
CA PHE A 322 21.10 0.52 2.43
C PHE A 322 21.07 1.43 3.67
N TRP A 323 20.51 0.93 4.78
CA TRP A 323 20.31 1.70 6.01
C TRP A 323 21.58 1.89 6.84
N ASP A 324 22.64 1.19 6.54
CA ASP A 324 23.94 1.20 7.26
C ASP A 324 24.66 2.56 7.24
N LYS A 325 24.31 3.44 6.27
CA LYS A 325 24.87 4.79 6.11
C LYS A 325 23.84 5.87 6.46
N SER A 326 24.29 7.10 6.64
CA SER A 326 23.42 8.26 6.88
C SER A 326 22.63 8.67 5.64
N PHE A 327 23.13 8.36 4.44
CA PHE A 327 22.50 8.53 3.13
C PHE A 327 23.10 7.56 2.12
N THR A 328 22.38 7.34 1.02
CA THR A 328 22.86 6.56 -0.12
C THR A 328 23.31 7.51 -1.23
N GLU A 329 24.54 7.33 -1.71
CA GLU A 329 25.17 8.20 -2.70
C GLU A 329 24.54 8.05 -4.09
N ASN A 330 24.51 9.12 -4.89
CA ASN A 330 24.00 9.10 -6.26
C ASN A 330 24.67 8.03 -7.12
N VAL A 331 25.98 7.80 -6.97
CA VAL A 331 26.72 6.77 -7.72
C VAL A 331 26.14 5.37 -7.52
N LEU A 332 25.62 5.06 -6.32
CA LEU A 332 24.96 3.77 -6.06
C LEU A 332 23.61 3.70 -6.80
N TYR A 333 22.84 4.78 -6.77
CA TYR A 333 21.58 4.86 -7.50
C TYR A 333 21.78 4.77 -9.02
N ASP A 334 22.82 5.38 -9.57
CA ASP A 334 23.17 5.27 -10.99
C ASP A 334 23.50 3.82 -11.37
N LYS A 335 24.24 3.10 -10.51
CA LYS A 335 24.51 1.67 -10.72
C LYS A 335 23.25 0.80 -10.65
N LEU A 336 22.30 1.14 -9.76
CA LEU A 336 21.01 0.46 -9.68
C LEU A 336 20.17 0.72 -10.94
N LEU A 337 20.11 1.95 -11.43
CA LEU A 337 19.45 2.29 -12.69
C LEU A 337 20.06 1.56 -13.89
N ALA A 338 21.38 1.45 -13.93
CA ALA A 338 22.12 0.81 -15.02
C ALA A 338 22.19 -0.74 -14.92
N VAL A 339 21.64 -1.35 -13.84
CA VAL A 339 21.72 -2.81 -13.58
C VAL A 339 23.18 -3.30 -13.42
N HIS A 340 24.07 -2.46 -12.96
CA HIS A 340 25.49 -2.78 -12.79
C HIS A 340 25.90 -3.15 -11.37
N LEU A 341 24.93 -3.31 -10.45
CA LEU A 341 25.23 -3.81 -9.11
C LEU A 341 25.33 -5.34 -9.12
N PRO A 342 26.40 -5.92 -8.55
CA PRO A 342 26.54 -7.35 -8.42
C PRO A 342 25.63 -7.97 -7.36
N ALA A 343 24.75 -7.17 -6.71
CA ALA A 343 23.81 -7.64 -5.71
C ALA A 343 22.65 -8.41 -6.36
N ASN A 344 22.21 -9.47 -5.70
CA ASN A 344 20.98 -10.15 -6.07
C ASN A 344 19.77 -9.24 -5.80
N MET A 345 19.25 -8.61 -6.84
CA MET A 345 18.14 -7.64 -6.77
C MET A 345 16.76 -8.31 -6.88
N GLY A 346 16.70 -9.64 -6.92
CA GLY A 346 15.47 -10.41 -7.07
C GLY A 346 14.39 -10.00 -6.07
N TYR A 347 14.78 -9.85 -4.81
CA TYR A 347 13.89 -9.46 -3.72
C TYR A 347 13.28 -8.05 -3.87
N ILE A 348 13.95 -7.12 -4.56
CA ILE A 348 13.38 -5.78 -4.82
C ILE A 348 12.30 -5.87 -5.90
N TYR A 349 12.50 -6.69 -6.94
CA TYR A 349 11.47 -6.94 -7.95
C TYR A 349 10.27 -7.68 -7.34
N GLU A 350 10.49 -8.62 -6.45
CA GLU A 350 9.42 -9.31 -5.75
C GLU A 350 8.61 -8.34 -4.87
N ASN A 351 9.29 -7.44 -4.14
CA ASN A 351 8.64 -6.36 -3.38
C ASN A 351 7.83 -5.43 -4.30
N LEU A 352 8.37 -5.06 -5.47
CA LEU A 352 7.66 -4.23 -6.45
C LEU A 352 6.39 -4.92 -6.95
N VAL A 353 6.47 -6.21 -7.29
CA VAL A 353 5.31 -6.99 -7.73
C VAL A 353 4.27 -7.06 -6.63
N ALA A 354 4.67 -7.33 -5.38
CA ALA A 354 3.77 -7.31 -4.22
C ALA A 354 3.06 -5.96 -4.06
N GLN A 355 3.80 -4.85 -4.16
CA GLN A 355 3.25 -3.50 -4.12
C GLN A 355 2.24 -3.25 -5.24
N MET A 356 2.58 -3.59 -6.49
CA MET A 356 1.71 -3.37 -7.65
C MET A 356 0.44 -4.21 -7.57
N LEU A 357 0.53 -5.48 -7.17
CA LEU A 357 -0.62 -6.35 -6.98
C LEU A 357 -1.52 -5.84 -5.84
N ARG A 358 -0.92 -5.40 -4.73
CA ARG A 358 -1.68 -4.89 -3.58
C ARG A 358 -2.41 -3.58 -3.91
N SER A 359 -1.74 -2.64 -4.58
CA SER A 359 -2.35 -1.37 -5.00
C SER A 359 -3.45 -1.55 -6.06
N SER A 360 -3.45 -2.68 -6.79
CA SER A 360 -4.53 -3.09 -7.71
C SER A 360 -5.69 -3.82 -7.00
N GLY A 361 -5.70 -3.85 -5.65
CA GLY A 361 -6.79 -4.41 -4.84
C GLY A 361 -6.71 -5.93 -4.61
N ASN A 362 -5.58 -6.57 -4.92
CA ASN A 362 -5.42 -8.00 -4.71
C ASN A 362 -4.95 -8.32 -3.28
N SER A 363 -5.50 -9.37 -2.67
CA SER A 363 -4.88 -10.04 -1.53
C SER A 363 -3.72 -10.89 -2.02
N LEU A 364 -2.64 -10.93 -1.23
CA LEU A 364 -1.42 -11.62 -1.62
C LEU A 364 -1.35 -12.99 -0.94
N TYR A 365 -1.21 -14.04 -1.74
CA TYR A 365 -0.99 -15.40 -1.30
C TYR A 365 0.21 -15.99 -2.03
N PHE A 366 0.87 -16.98 -1.42
CA PHE A 366 1.90 -17.80 -2.06
C PHE A 366 1.70 -19.27 -1.72
N TYR A 367 2.37 -20.15 -2.44
CA TYR A 367 2.27 -21.59 -2.22
C TYR A 367 3.64 -22.25 -2.31
N THR A 368 3.93 -23.14 -1.35
CA THR A 368 5.14 -23.95 -1.35
C THR A 368 4.80 -25.43 -1.09
N TRP A 369 5.51 -26.33 -1.77
CA TRP A 369 5.38 -27.78 -1.54
C TRP A 369 6.72 -28.46 -1.72
N ALA A 370 6.89 -29.66 -1.14
CA ALA A 370 8.14 -30.39 -1.19
C ALA A 370 8.51 -30.76 -2.63
N LYS A 371 9.75 -30.46 -3.01
CA LYS A 371 10.40 -30.98 -4.23
C LYS A 371 11.13 -32.28 -3.93
N ASP A 372 11.91 -32.27 -2.84
CA ASP A 372 12.64 -33.40 -2.27
C ASP A 372 12.77 -33.19 -0.75
N GLU A 373 13.56 -34.00 -0.05
CA GLU A 373 13.74 -33.89 1.42
C GLU A 373 14.34 -32.56 1.88
N ARG A 374 15.03 -31.81 1.02
CA ARG A 374 15.77 -30.59 1.35
C ARG A 374 15.26 -29.33 0.66
N HIS A 375 14.52 -29.48 -0.42
CA HIS A 375 14.11 -28.37 -1.27
C HIS A 375 12.60 -28.32 -1.43
N ASN A 376 12.08 -27.11 -1.59
CA ASN A 376 10.69 -26.87 -1.93
C ASN A 376 10.57 -26.24 -3.31
N TYR A 377 9.48 -26.54 -3.99
CA TYR A 377 8.94 -25.69 -5.04
C TYR A 377 8.20 -24.52 -4.43
N GLU A 378 8.16 -23.39 -5.13
CA GLU A 378 7.44 -22.21 -4.71
C GLU A 378 6.79 -21.51 -5.90
N VAL A 379 5.58 -20.98 -5.70
CA VAL A 379 4.93 -20.01 -6.58
C VAL A 379 4.86 -18.69 -5.78
N ASP A 380 5.46 -17.63 -6.30
CA ASP A 380 5.67 -16.37 -5.57
C ASP A 380 4.37 -15.69 -5.19
N PHE A 381 3.38 -15.64 -6.12
CA PHE A 381 2.06 -15.08 -5.86
C PHE A 381 0.97 -15.92 -6.50
N LEU A 382 -0.18 -15.99 -5.80
CA LEU A 382 -1.42 -16.57 -6.29
C LEU A 382 -2.53 -15.51 -6.24
N LEU A 383 -3.23 -15.32 -7.35
CA LEU A 383 -4.40 -14.47 -7.43
C LEU A 383 -5.63 -15.29 -7.75
N SER A 384 -6.79 -14.87 -7.21
CA SER A 384 -8.09 -15.38 -7.63
C SER A 384 -8.65 -14.54 -8.76
N ARG A 385 -9.13 -15.19 -9.83
CA ARG A 385 -9.79 -14.54 -10.96
C ARG A 385 -11.07 -15.32 -11.32
N GLY A 386 -12.22 -14.74 -10.98
CA GLY A 386 -13.48 -15.46 -11.11
C GLY A 386 -13.47 -16.76 -10.32
N ALA A 387 -13.68 -17.90 -11.00
CA ALA A 387 -13.69 -19.23 -10.39
C ALA A 387 -12.34 -19.95 -10.45
N LYS A 388 -11.24 -19.26 -10.83
CA LYS A 388 -9.94 -19.89 -11.07
C LYS A 388 -8.79 -19.09 -10.49
N LEU A 389 -7.60 -19.69 -10.51
CA LEU A 389 -6.34 -19.11 -10.01
C LEU A 389 -5.47 -18.61 -11.16
N CYS A 390 -4.69 -17.57 -10.84
CA CYS A 390 -3.60 -17.06 -11.66
C CYS A 390 -2.31 -17.13 -10.84
N PRO A 391 -1.47 -18.19 -10.99
CA PRO A 391 -0.15 -18.25 -10.38
C PRO A 391 0.83 -17.33 -11.10
N ILE A 392 1.70 -16.68 -10.31
CA ILE A 392 2.71 -15.72 -10.76
C ILE A 392 4.07 -16.12 -10.21
N GLU A 393 5.06 -16.25 -11.09
CA GLU A 393 6.47 -16.41 -10.77
C GLU A 393 7.24 -15.15 -11.14
N VAL A 394 8.10 -14.63 -10.28
CA VAL A 394 8.87 -13.40 -10.51
C VAL A 394 10.33 -13.73 -10.82
N LYS A 395 10.83 -13.25 -11.96
CA LYS A 395 12.20 -13.47 -12.42
C LYS A 395 12.90 -12.15 -12.74
N SER A 396 13.87 -11.75 -11.94
CA SER A 396 14.63 -10.51 -12.14
C SER A 396 15.73 -10.60 -13.20
N ALA A 397 16.26 -11.80 -13.47
CA ALA A 397 17.40 -11.99 -14.39
C ALA A 397 17.04 -12.87 -15.59
N SER A 398 16.88 -14.15 -15.42
CA SER A 398 16.62 -15.11 -16.51
C SER A 398 15.25 -15.76 -16.35
N CYS A 399 14.41 -15.67 -17.37
CA CYS A 399 13.12 -16.33 -17.45
C CYS A 399 13.14 -17.67 -18.20
N LYS A 400 14.34 -18.29 -18.33
CA LYS A 400 14.48 -19.57 -19.04
C LYS A 400 13.96 -20.77 -18.25
N SER A 401 13.93 -20.69 -16.92
CA SER A 401 13.48 -21.79 -16.07
C SER A 401 12.38 -21.31 -15.12
N HIS A 402 11.23 -21.97 -15.18
CA HIS A 402 10.05 -21.74 -14.34
C HIS A 402 9.40 -23.06 -13.91
N VAL A 403 10.26 -24.03 -13.54
CA VAL A 403 9.86 -25.41 -13.21
C VAL A 403 8.83 -25.46 -12.08
N SER A 404 8.94 -24.58 -11.06
CA SER A 404 7.96 -24.53 -9.98
C SER A 404 6.57 -24.19 -10.52
N LEU A 405 6.49 -23.16 -11.37
CA LEU A 405 5.22 -22.73 -11.97
C LEU A 405 4.62 -23.85 -12.85
N ASP A 406 5.45 -24.50 -13.66
CA ASP A 406 4.98 -25.59 -14.54
C ASP A 406 4.45 -26.78 -13.72
N THR A 407 5.21 -27.24 -12.74
CA THR A 407 4.79 -28.33 -11.84
C THR A 407 3.51 -27.98 -11.07
N PHE A 408 3.38 -26.72 -10.63
CA PHE A 408 2.14 -26.23 -10.00
C PHE A 408 0.95 -26.32 -10.96
N CYS A 409 1.13 -25.83 -12.18
CA CYS A 409 0.06 -25.78 -13.18
C CYS A 409 -0.34 -27.18 -13.66
N GLU A 410 0.58 -28.13 -13.72
CA GLU A 410 0.27 -29.55 -13.97
C GLU A 410 -0.56 -30.16 -12.84
N LYS A 411 -0.10 -29.95 -11.58
CA LYS A 411 -0.76 -30.49 -10.38
C LYS A 411 -2.18 -29.96 -10.18
N PHE A 412 -2.41 -28.68 -10.50
CA PHE A 412 -3.68 -27.98 -10.27
C PHE A 412 -4.35 -27.53 -11.57
N SER A 413 -4.13 -28.24 -12.68
CA SER A 413 -4.51 -27.83 -14.04
C SER A 413 -5.97 -27.40 -14.17
N SER A 414 -6.91 -28.08 -13.51
CA SER A 414 -8.34 -27.74 -13.53
C SER A 414 -8.69 -26.41 -12.82
N ARG A 415 -7.81 -25.93 -11.94
CA ARG A 415 -8.00 -24.73 -11.14
C ARG A 415 -7.37 -23.47 -11.76
N ILE A 416 -6.58 -23.61 -12.84
CA ILE A 416 -5.82 -22.52 -13.44
C ILE A 416 -6.60 -21.86 -14.57
N ASP A 417 -6.60 -20.52 -14.61
CA ASP A 417 -7.08 -19.71 -15.74
C ASP A 417 -5.90 -19.26 -16.61
N LYS A 418 -5.05 -18.42 -16.05
CA LYS A 418 -3.85 -17.85 -16.69
C LYS A 418 -2.66 -18.08 -15.79
N ARG A 419 -1.47 -18.20 -16.37
CA ARG A 419 -0.22 -18.29 -15.64
C ARG A 419 0.79 -17.27 -16.15
N TYR A 420 1.51 -16.64 -15.24
CA TYR A 420 2.40 -15.54 -15.55
C TYR A 420 3.83 -15.82 -15.06
N VAL A 421 4.80 -15.58 -15.92
CA VAL A 421 6.20 -15.37 -15.54
C VAL A 421 6.47 -13.87 -15.68
N VAL A 422 6.53 -13.17 -14.55
CA VAL A 422 6.83 -11.74 -14.51
C VAL A 422 8.33 -11.57 -14.63
N CYS A 423 8.79 -10.84 -15.65
CA CYS A 423 10.21 -10.71 -15.95
C CYS A 423 10.57 -9.35 -16.58
N THR A 424 11.87 -9.14 -16.85
CA THR A 424 12.39 -7.92 -17.45
C THR A 424 12.37 -7.91 -18.98
N LYS A 425 11.89 -9.00 -19.60
CA LYS A 425 11.77 -9.13 -21.05
C LYS A 425 10.41 -8.65 -21.53
N ASP A 426 10.31 -8.40 -22.84
CA ASP A 426 9.06 -7.96 -23.48
C ASP A 426 7.95 -9.02 -23.39
N LEU A 427 6.71 -8.57 -23.57
CA LEU A 427 5.52 -9.42 -23.58
C LEU A 427 5.66 -10.54 -24.63
N ARG A 428 5.47 -11.77 -24.20
CA ARG A 428 5.43 -12.93 -25.09
C ARG A 428 4.60 -14.06 -24.52
N HIS A 429 4.15 -14.94 -25.37
CA HIS A 429 3.44 -16.15 -24.98
C HIS A 429 4.24 -17.37 -25.39
N ASP A 430 4.23 -18.39 -24.54
CA ASP A 430 4.79 -19.72 -24.83
C ASP A 430 3.81 -20.75 -24.29
N GLY A 431 3.08 -21.37 -25.20
CA GLY A 431 1.93 -22.22 -24.85
C GLY A 431 0.92 -21.46 -24.00
N ALA A 432 0.61 -21.99 -22.83
CA ALA A 432 -0.31 -21.36 -21.88
C ALA A 432 0.34 -20.32 -20.95
N THR A 433 1.69 -20.14 -21.03
CA THR A 433 2.43 -19.20 -20.17
C THR A 433 2.55 -17.83 -20.82
N THR A 434 2.15 -16.81 -20.09
CA THR A 434 2.40 -15.40 -20.48
C THR A 434 3.63 -14.90 -19.74
N PHE A 435 4.67 -14.54 -20.50
CA PHE A 435 5.83 -13.80 -19.98
C PHE A 435 5.47 -12.32 -19.99
N LEU A 436 5.26 -11.80 -18.79
CA LEU A 436 4.74 -10.45 -18.58
C LEU A 436 5.86 -9.50 -18.16
N PRO A 437 6.11 -8.40 -18.88
CA PRO A 437 7.02 -7.36 -18.42
C PRO A 437 6.59 -6.84 -17.04
N VAL A 438 7.55 -6.63 -16.14
CA VAL A 438 7.26 -6.18 -14.75
C VAL A 438 6.42 -4.91 -14.72
N TYR A 439 6.64 -3.98 -15.66
CA TYR A 439 5.87 -2.72 -15.73
C TYR A 439 4.38 -2.91 -16.09
N MET A 440 3.96 -4.11 -16.50
CA MET A 440 2.55 -4.43 -16.79
C MET A 440 1.84 -5.14 -15.61
N VAL A 441 2.52 -5.47 -14.53
CA VAL A 441 1.92 -6.24 -13.41
C VAL A 441 0.70 -5.55 -12.81
N GLY A 442 0.68 -4.24 -12.72
CA GLY A 442 -0.48 -3.49 -12.22
C GLY A 442 -1.71 -3.51 -13.16
N LEU A 443 -1.62 -4.18 -14.30
CA LEU A 443 -2.71 -4.29 -15.29
C LEU A 443 -3.42 -5.66 -15.27
N ILE A 444 -2.92 -6.60 -14.46
CA ILE A 444 -3.50 -7.95 -14.32
C ILE A 444 -4.26 -8.13 -13.03
#